data_34bfbe9e176e283da5daad180055e473
#
_entry.id   34bfbe9e176e283da5daad180055e473
#
_cell.length_a   1.000
_cell.length_b   1.000
_cell.length_c   1.000
_cell.angle_alpha   90.00
_cell.angle_beta   90.00
_cell.angle_gamma   90.00
#
_symmetry.space_group_name_H-M   'P 1'
#
loop_
_entity.id
_entity.type
_entity.pdbx_description
1 polymer ?
#
loop_
_entity_poly.entity_id
_entity_poly.type
_entity_poly.pdbx_seq_one_letter_code
_entity_poly.pdbx_strand_id
1 'polypeptide(L)'
;MGRVSVSGVVDARSGSELALDVVQLAAAEVARLDEPERDALLFVRVGSGLLDGEPLAAGSAALVVVGEASTLTAGSEGLSAVRATVGAAVDLHAPMGARDRVVSVVDVEPGKATGSRSFQVLFGPHNGSTRATMFVGYVPPGRAPWHYHLYDEIVWIWRGPGRYHLAEGVEELVDGAAFRISPREVHIVENTSSDGELILLGIFTPAGSPSAAYLMPDVAASYAIGTA
;
A
#
# COMPACT_ATOMS: atom_id res chain seq x y z
N MET A 1 5.59 -14.51 18.19
CA MET A 1 5.72 -14.62 16.73
C MET A 1 5.64 -13.21 16.20
N GLY A 2 6.64 -12.70 15.48
CA GLY A 2 6.68 -11.34 14.98
C GLY A 2 5.49 -11.05 14.05
N ARG A 3 5.07 -9.79 13.98
CA ARG A 3 3.98 -9.34 13.09
C ARG A 3 4.49 -9.02 11.69
N VAL A 4 5.78 -8.71 11.55
CA VAL A 4 6.41 -8.40 10.26
C VAL A 4 6.78 -9.71 9.55
N SER A 5 6.23 -9.87 8.33
CA SER A 5 6.54 -10.97 7.43
C SER A 5 7.69 -10.57 6.50
N VAL A 6 8.84 -11.19 6.65
CA VAL A 6 9.99 -10.96 5.75
C VAL A 6 9.81 -11.58 4.36
N SER A 7 8.83 -12.47 4.19
CA SER A 7 8.47 -13.04 2.89
C SER A 7 7.59 -12.11 2.05
N GLY A 8 7.10 -11.02 2.63
CA GLY A 8 6.20 -10.08 1.96
C GLY A 8 4.77 -10.60 1.76
N VAL A 9 4.38 -11.66 2.49
CA VAL A 9 3.03 -12.26 2.40
C VAL A 9 2.25 -11.96 3.65
N VAL A 10 1.00 -11.51 3.50
CA VAL A 10 0.05 -11.26 4.58
C VAL A 10 -1.30 -11.87 4.21
N ASP A 11 -1.70 -12.91 4.91
CA ASP A 11 -2.94 -13.62 4.65
C ASP A 11 -4.17 -12.83 5.09
N ALA A 12 -5.31 -13.08 4.43
CA ALA A 12 -6.61 -12.64 4.89
C ALA A 12 -6.93 -13.25 6.27
N ARG A 13 -7.72 -12.54 7.06
CA ARG A 13 -8.13 -13.01 8.39
C ARG A 13 -9.62 -12.79 8.61
N SER A 14 -10.17 -13.40 9.65
CA SER A 14 -11.55 -13.16 10.08
C SER A 14 -11.76 -11.65 10.35
N GLY A 15 -12.75 -11.07 9.68
CA GLY A 15 -13.08 -9.65 9.74
C GLY A 15 -12.20 -8.74 8.85
N SER A 16 -11.28 -9.31 8.07
CA SER A 16 -10.54 -8.57 7.04
C SER A 16 -10.22 -9.48 5.85
N GLU A 17 -10.78 -9.14 4.71
CA GLU A 17 -10.54 -9.83 3.45
C GLU A 17 -9.37 -9.23 2.65
N LEU A 18 -8.65 -8.26 3.21
CA LEU A 18 -7.44 -7.71 2.64
C LEU A 18 -6.30 -8.71 2.81
N ALA A 19 -5.61 -9.05 1.72
CA ALA A 19 -4.44 -9.93 1.70
C ALA A 19 -3.38 -9.38 0.76
N LEU A 20 -2.12 -9.78 0.97
CA LEU A 20 -0.99 -9.40 0.11
C LEU A 20 -0.15 -10.64 -0.19
N ASP A 21 0.18 -10.83 -1.45
CA ASP A 21 1.13 -11.85 -1.91
C ASP A 21 2.16 -11.28 -2.90
N VAL A 22 3.17 -12.08 -3.19
CA VAL A 22 4.24 -11.74 -4.14
C VAL A 22 4.03 -12.54 -5.42
N VAL A 23 3.92 -11.82 -6.54
CA VAL A 23 3.86 -12.40 -7.89
C VAL A 23 5.23 -12.32 -8.53
N GLN A 24 5.74 -13.46 -9.01
CA GLN A 24 7.00 -13.53 -9.74
C GLN A 24 6.77 -14.28 -11.05
N LEU A 25 7.12 -13.65 -12.15
CA LEU A 25 7.03 -14.21 -13.48
C LEU A 25 8.42 -14.20 -14.14
N ALA A 26 8.80 -15.32 -14.70
CA ALA A 26 10.00 -15.42 -15.54
C ALA A 26 9.82 -14.62 -16.83
N ALA A 27 10.90 -14.45 -17.59
CA ALA A 27 10.87 -13.77 -18.88
C ALA A 27 9.79 -14.37 -19.81
N ALA A 28 8.94 -13.53 -20.36
CA ALA A 28 7.81 -13.85 -21.23
C ALA A 28 6.76 -14.79 -20.62
N GLU A 29 6.82 -15.06 -19.33
CA GLU A 29 5.78 -15.85 -18.65
C GLU A 29 4.47 -15.07 -18.59
N VAL A 30 3.37 -15.83 -18.67
CA VAL A 30 2.01 -15.29 -18.68
C VAL A 30 1.25 -15.81 -17.48
N ALA A 31 0.65 -14.92 -16.73
CA ALA A 31 -0.26 -15.23 -15.63
C ALA A 31 -1.66 -14.65 -15.93
N ARG A 32 -2.68 -15.37 -15.51
CA ARG A 32 -4.06 -14.87 -15.52
C ARG A 32 -4.40 -14.35 -14.13
N LEU A 33 -4.89 -13.13 -14.08
CA LEU A 33 -5.47 -12.51 -12.91
C LEU A 33 -6.99 -12.62 -13.04
N ASP A 34 -7.56 -13.51 -12.25
CA ASP A 34 -8.99 -13.83 -12.29
C ASP A 34 -9.46 -14.00 -10.85
N GLU A 35 -9.97 -12.92 -10.29
CA GLU A 35 -10.47 -12.87 -8.92
C GLU A 35 -11.97 -12.64 -8.96
N PRO A 36 -12.79 -13.69 -9.02
CA PRO A 36 -14.23 -13.57 -9.30
C PRO A 36 -15.01 -12.83 -8.21
N GLU A 37 -14.49 -12.79 -6.97
CA GLU A 37 -15.16 -12.18 -5.82
C GLU A 37 -14.37 -11.03 -5.18
N ARG A 38 -13.23 -10.66 -5.76
CA ARG A 38 -12.29 -9.70 -5.18
C ARG A 38 -11.82 -8.68 -6.21
N ASP A 39 -11.39 -7.52 -5.73
CA ASP A 39 -10.54 -6.65 -6.52
C ASP A 39 -9.07 -7.08 -6.30
N ALA A 40 -8.24 -6.97 -7.34
CA ALA A 40 -6.81 -7.14 -7.26
C ALA A 40 -6.10 -5.84 -7.62
N LEU A 41 -5.21 -5.39 -6.73
CA LEU A 41 -4.32 -4.26 -6.96
C LEU A 41 -2.88 -4.78 -7.05
N LEU A 42 -2.20 -4.54 -8.15
CA LEU A 42 -0.81 -4.90 -8.35
C LEU A 42 0.09 -3.68 -8.21
N PHE A 43 1.31 -3.91 -7.72
CA PHE A 43 2.38 -2.92 -7.76
C PHE A 43 3.67 -3.60 -8.25
N VAL A 44 4.21 -3.13 -9.37
CA VAL A 44 5.43 -3.70 -9.96
C VAL A 44 6.65 -3.20 -9.20
N ARG A 45 7.35 -4.14 -8.59
CA ARG A 45 8.59 -3.87 -7.84
C ARG A 45 9.80 -3.77 -8.74
N VAL A 46 9.96 -4.74 -9.64
CA VAL A 46 11.14 -4.90 -10.52
C VAL A 46 10.70 -5.53 -11.84
N GLY A 47 11.38 -5.18 -12.91
CA GLY A 47 11.12 -5.69 -14.25
C GLY A 47 10.04 -4.89 -14.98
N SER A 48 9.49 -5.49 -15.99
CA SER A 48 8.46 -4.89 -16.86
C SER A 48 7.51 -5.94 -17.39
N GLY A 49 6.39 -5.50 -17.95
CA GLY A 49 5.41 -6.39 -18.53
C GLY A 49 4.28 -5.66 -19.20
N LEU A 50 3.22 -6.39 -19.50
CA LEU A 50 1.97 -5.87 -20.06
C LEU A 50 0.78 -6.43 -19.28
N LEU A 51 -0.19 -5.59 -18.95
CA LEU A 51 -1.51 -6.01 -18.49
C LEU A 51 -2.52 -5.78 -19.61
N ASP A 52 -3.01 -6.86 -20.24
CA ASP A 52 -3.90 -6.80 -21.42
C ASP A 52 -3.39 -5.86 -22.52
N GLY A 53 -2.06 -5.78 -22.70
CA GLY A 53 -1.41 -4.92 -23.66
C GLY A 53 -1.01 -3.54 -23.15
N GLU A 54 -1.44 -3.11 -21.98
CA GLU A 54 -1.01 -1.87 -21.34
C GLU A 54 0.36 -2.05 -20.65
N PRO A 55 1.33 -1.16 -20.88
CA PRO A 55 2.71 -1.33 -20.38
C PRO A 55 2.80 -1.15 -18.86
N LEU A 56 3.59 -2.02 -18.25
CA LEU A 56 3.96 -1.98 -16.83
C LEU A 56 5.48 -1.90 -16.70
N ALA A 57 5.97 -1.10 -15.77
CA ALA A 57 7.36 -1.01 -15.37
C ALA A 57 7.47 -0.92 -13.84
N ALA A 58 8.66 -0.97 -13.30
CA ALA A 58 8.87 -0.74 -11.86
C ALA A 58 8.25 0.61 -11.43
N GLY A 59 7.43 0.58 -10.38
CA GLY A 59 6.62 1.72 -9.93
C GLY A 59 5.25 1.84 -10.60
N SER A 60 4.90 0.98 -11.55
CA SER A 60 3.53 0.90 -12.08
C SER A 60 2.63 0.13 -11.12
N ALA A 61 1.40 0.60 -10.94
CA ALA A 61 0.32 -0.10 -10.28
C ALA A 61 -0.81 -0.41 -11.27
N ALA A 62 -1.55 -1.48 -11.00
CA ALA A 62 -2.69 -1.88 -11.85
C ALA A 62 -3.88 -2.33 -11.01
N LEU A 63 -5.10 -2.10 -11.52
CA LEU A 63 -6.36 -2.48 -10.89
C LEU A 63 -7.15 -3.43 -11.79
N VAL A 64 -7.47 -4.59 -11.24
CA VAL A 64 -8.43 -5.55 -11.81
C VAL A 64 -9.60 -5.65 -10.84
N VAL A 65 -10.78 -5.21 -11.23
CA VAL A 65 -11.95 -5.25 -10.36
C VAL A 65 -12.67 -6.58 -10.41
N VAL A 66 -13.45 -6.86 -9.38
CA VAL A 66 -14.28 -8.08 -9.27
C VAL A 66 -15.04 -8.37 -10.55
N GLY A 67 -15.03 -9.63 -10.95
CA GLY A 67 -15.71 -10.11 -12.17
C GLY A 67 -14.95 -9.84 -13.47
N GLU A 68 -13.79 -9.19 -13.43
CA GLU A 68 -12.89 -9.05 -14.57
C GLU A 68 -11.79 -10.11 -14.52
N ALA A 69 -11.28 -10.44 -15.69
CA ALA A 69 -10.10 -11.25 -15.86
C ALA A 69 -9.10 -10.49 -16.72
N SER A 70 -7.84 -10.47 -16.29
CA SER A 70 -6.76 -9.80 -17.01
C SER A 70 -5.61 -10.76 -17.24
N THR A 71 -4.83 -10.50 -18.28
CA THR A 71 -3.63 -11.25 -18.62
C THR A 71 -2.40 -10.40 -18.33
N LEU A 72 -1.56 -10.88 -17.40
CA LEU A 72 -0.28 -10.29 -17.07
C LEU A 72 0.82 -11.05 -17.83
N THR A 73 1.55 -10.37 -18.69
CA THR A 73 2.68 -10.94 -19.44
C THR A 73 3.97 -10.24 -19.00
N ALA A 74 4.93 -11.01 -18.52
CA ALA A 74 6.25 -10.47 -18.14
C ALA A 74 7.07 -10.10 -19.37
N GLY A 75 7.91 -9.06 -19.24
CA GLY A 75 8.87 -8.66 -20.26
C GLY A 75 10.08 -9.59 -20.33
N SER A 76 11.11 -9.18 -21.11
CA SER A 76 12.32 -10.00 -21.35
C SER A 76 13.18 -10.27 -20.11
N GLU A 77 13.07 -9.42 -19.08
CA GLU A 77 13.81 -9.55 -17.83
C GLU A 77 12.94 -10.17 -16.70
N GLY A 78 11.72 -10.59 -17.03
CA GLY A 78 10.73 -11.04 -16.05
C GLY A 78 10.05 -9.87 -15.33
N LEU A 79 9.21 -10.22 -14.35
CA LEU A 79 8.46 -9.24 -13.55
C LEU A 79 8.32 -9.75 -12.11
N SER A 80 8.56 -8.87 -11.15
CA SER A 80 8.22 -9.08 -9.75
C SER A 80 7.27 -7.99 -9.29
N ALA A 81 6.14 -8.38 -8.75
CA ALA A 81 5.11 -7.48 -8.24
C ALA A 81 4.59 -7.95 -6.89
N VAL A 82 3.99 -7.06 -6.12
CA VAL A 82 3.10 -7.42 -5.02
C VAL A 82 1.66 -7.30 -5.50
N ARG A 83 0.81 -8.22 -5.04
CA ARG A 83 -0.62 -8.22 -5.34
C ARG A 83 -1.40 -8.16 -4.05
N ALA A 84 -2.19 -7.10 -3.89
CA ALA A 84 -3.20 -7.03 -2.84
C ALA A 84 -4.54 -7.49 -3.38
N THR A 85 -5.26 -8.34 -2.63
CA THR A 85 -6.65 -8.71 -2.94
C THR A 85 -7.57 -8.17 -1.87
N VAL A 86 -8.71 -7.64 -2.31
CA VAL A 86 -9.71 -7.02 -1.43
C VAL A 86 -11.06 -7.66 -1.71
N GLY A 87 -11.62 -8.34 -0.73
CA GLY A 87 -12.94 -8.98 -0.84
C GLY A 87 -14.09 -7.99 -0.90
N ALA A 88 -15.30 -8.49 -0.73
CA ALA A 88 -16.57 -7.74 -0.78
C ALA A 88 -16.74 -6.73 0.37
N ALA A 89 -15.63 -6.23 0.92
CA ALA A 89 -15.64 -5.21 1.95
C ALA A 89 -16.45 -3.98 1.51
N VAL A 90 -16.91 -3.25 2.47
CA VAL A 90 -17.84 -2.14 2.35
C VAL A 90 -17.35 -1.10 1.32
N ASP A 91 -18.06 -0.98 0.21
CA ASP A 91 -17.92 0.15 -0.70
C ASP A 91 -18.51 1.40 -0.02
N LEU A 92 -17.66 2.17 0.66
CA LEU A 92 -18.07 3.42 1.30
C LEU A 92 -18.16 4.59 0.32
N HIS A 93 -17.55 4.46 -0.85
CA HIS A 93 -17.46 5.52 -1.84
C HIS A 93 -18.03 5.07 -3.17
N ALA A 94 -18.88 5.93 -3.75
CA ALA A 94 -19.17 5.83 -5.18
C ALA A 94 -17.89 6.18 -5.98
N PRO A 95 -17.72 5.66 -7.21
CA PRO A 95 -16.65 6.12 -8.10
C PRO A 95 -16.72 7.64 -8.28
N MET A 96 -15.60 8.33 -8.02
CA MET A 96 -15.51 9.78 -8.09
C MET A 96 -14.90 10.29 -9.41
N GLY A 97 -14.47 9.37 -10.27
CA GLY A 97 -13.84 9.68 -11.55
C GLY A 97 -13.90 8.52 -12.53
N ALA A 98 -13.31 8.72 -13.70
CA ALA A 98 -13.09 7.64 -14.66
C ALA A 98 -12.13 6.61 -14.05
N ARG A 99 -12.33 5.34 -14.42
CA ARG A 99 -11.46 4.28 -13.95
C ARG A 99 -10.16 4.26 -14.75
N ASP A 100 -9.06 4.27 -14.04
CA ASP A 100 -7.75 3.91 -14.57
C ASP A 100 -7.49 2.40 -14.40
N ARG A 101 -6.82 1.80 -15.36
CA ARG A 101 -6.38 0.39 -15.24
C ARG A 101 -4.93 0.30 -14.77
N VAL A 102 -4.10 1.21 -15.22
CA VAL A 102 -2.68 1.31 -14.90
C VAL A 102 -2.35 2.75 -14.51
N VAL A 103 -1.60 2.91 -13.43
CA VAL A 103 -1.10 4.20 -12.95
C VAL A 103 0.38 4.03 -12.60
N SER A 104 1.21 5.00 -12.92
CA SER A 104 2.63 4.98 -12.53
C SER A 104 2.92 6.01 -11.44
N VAL A 105 3.79 5.66 -10.50
CA VAL A 105 4.29 6.59 -9.46
C VAL A 105 4.81 7.90 -10.06
N VAL A 106 5.42 7.85 -11.25
CA VAL A 106 5.98 9.05 -11.91
C VAL A 106 4.91 10.02 -12.42
N ASP A 107 3.67 9.56 -12.57
CA ASP A 107 2.55 10.36 -13.10
C ASP A 107 1.65 10.93 -11.99
N VAL A 108 1.92 10.59 -10.72
CA VAL A 108 1.11 11.04 -9.59
C VAL A 108 1.84 12.08 -8.78
N GLU A 109 1.24 13.23 -8.58
CA GLU A 109 1.80 14.29 -7.74
C GLU A 109 1.76 13.88 -6.25
N PRO A 110 2.85 14.11 -5.49
CA PRO A 110 2.88 13.78 -4.08
C PRO A 110 2.01 14.72 -3.24
N GLY A 111 1.18 14.14 -2.39
CA GLY A 111 0.44 14.82 -1.35
C GLY A 111 1.23 14.88 -0.04
N LYS A 112 0.87 15.82 0.84
CA LYS A 112 1.47 15.95 2.17
C LYS A 112 0.77 15.05 3.17
N ALA A 113 1.56 14.32 3.97
CA ALA A 113 1.11 13.62 5.16
C ALA A 113 1.47 14.40 6.44
N THR A 114 1.20 13.84 7.60
CA THR A 114 1.54 14.44 8.89
C THR A 114 3.08 14.56 9.05
N GLY A 115 3.54 15.72 9.45
CA GLY A 115 4.96 16.05 9.57
C GLY A 115 5.62 16.28 8.20
N SER A 116 6.84 15.78 8.04
CA SER A 116 7.62 15.87 6.79
C SER A 116 7.38 14.72 5.80
N ARG A 117 6.42 13.82 6.10
CA ARG A 117 6.07 12.69 5.25
C ARG A 117 5.24 13.14 4.04
N SER A 118 5.32 12.37 2.97
CA SER A 118 4.48 12.53 1.78
C SER A 118 3.95 11.19 1.27
N PHE A 119 2.98 11.24 0.39
CA PHE A 119 2.43 10.04 -0.24
C PHE A 119 1.90 10.35 -1.64
N GLN A 120 1.81 9.32 -2.47
CA GLN A 120 1.17 9.35 -3.78
C GLN A 120 0.08 8.29 -3.80
N VAL A 121 -1.17 8.71 -3.98
CA VAL A 121 -2.30 7.77 -4.10
C VAL A 121 -2.36 7.25 -5.52
N LEU A 122 -2.03 5.98 -5.70
CA LEU A 122 -2.05 5.32 -7.01
C LEU A 122 -3.46 4.91 -7.39
N PHE A 123 -4.18 4.27 -6.47
CA PHE A 123 -5.58 3.88 -6.64
C PHE A 123 -6.42 4.27 -5.44
N GLY A 124 -7.64 4.71 -5.72
CA GLY A 124 -8.65 5.07 -4.74
C GLY A 124 -9.98 5.41 -5.43
N PRO A 125 -10.95 5.98 -4.72
CA PRO A 125 -12.26 6.31 -5.28
C PRO A 125 -12.20 7.24 -6.49
N HIS A 126 -11.16 8.07 -6.58
CA HIS A 126 -10.98 9.06 -7.67
C HIS A 126 -10.71 8.43 -9.03
N ASN A 127 -10.20 7.20 -9.06
CA ASN A 127 -9.84 6.50 -10.29
C ASN A 127 -10.27 5.01 -10.30
N GLY A 128 -11.36 4.70 -9.62
CA GLY A 128 -12.12 3.46 -9.79
C GLY A 128 -11.90 2.38 -8.74
N SER A 129 -10.97 2.56 -7.77
CA SER A 129 -10.84 1.64 -6.65
C SER A 129 -11.71 2.10 -5.47
N THR A 130 -12.95 1.59 -5.40
CA THR A 130 -13.92 1.99 -4.37
C THR A 130 -13.82 1.19 -3.08
N ARG A 131 -13.15 0.04 -3.11
CA ARG A 131 -13.02 -0.88 -1.96
C ARG A 131 -11.73 -0.68 -1.18
N ALA A 132 -10.66 -0.28 -1.86
CA ALA A 132 -9.37 -0.05 -1.23
C ALA A 132 -8.68 1.19 -1.78
N THR A 133 -7.77 1.73 -1.00
CA THR A 133 -6.78 2.72 -1.45
C THR A 133 -5.42 2.08 -1.46
N MET A 134 -4.67 2.26 -2.56
CA MET A 134 -3.26 1.91 -2.69
C MET A 134 -2.45 3.20 -2.83
N PHE A 135 -1.41 3.35 -2.02
CA PHE A 135 -0.55 4.53 -2.06
C PHE A 135 0.92 4.16 -1.82
N VAL A 136 1.83 4.96 -2.34
CA VAL A 136 3.25 4.94 -1.97
C VAL A 136 3.49 6.03 -0.93
N GLY A 137 4.09 5.66 0.19
CA GLY A 137 4.43 6.57 1.28
C GLY A 137 5.95 6.78 1.37
N TYR A 138 6.34 8.02 1.66
CA TYR A 138 7.73 8.45 1.81
C TYR A 138 7.96 8.95 3.23
N VAL A 139 8.84 8.26 3.95
CA VAL A 139 9.15 8.56 5.34
C VAL A 139 10.61 9.02 5.42
N PRO A 140 10.86 10.31 5.68
CA PRO A 140 12.22 10.82 5.88
C PRO A 140 12.84 10.22 7.14
N PRO A 141 14.17 10.36 7.37
CA PRO A 141 14.83 9.87 8.57
C PRO A 141 14.15 10.32 9.85
N GLY A 142 13.97 9.39 10.79
CA GLY A 142 13.34 9.63 12.07
C GLY A 142 11.99 8.96 12.27
N ARG A 143 11.30 9.35 13.31
CA ARG A 143 10.04 8.74 13.75
C ARG A 143 8.85 9.57 13.36
N ALA A 144 7.80 8.89 12.85
CA ALA A 144 6.47 9.45 12.80
C ALA A 144 5.91 9.65 14.23
N PRO A 145 4.95 10.57 14.45
CA PRO A 145 4.21 10.61 15.70
C PRO A 145 3.39 9.33 15.92
N TRP A 146 3.17 8.99 17.19
CA TRP A 146 2.22 7.94 17.55
C TRP A 146 0.83 8.27 17.03
N HIS A 147 0.25 7.36 16.25
CA HIS A 147 -1.06 7.55 15.65
C HIS A 147 -1.77 6.21 15.46
N TYR A 148 -3.05 6.29 15.13
CA TYR A 148 -3.86 5.17 14.67
C TYR A 148 -4.78 5.63 13.54
N HIS A 149 -5.33 4.68 12.81
CA HIS A 149 -6.37 4.91 11.81
C HIS A 149 -7.53 3.94 11.99
N LEU A 150 -8.65 4.17 11.30
CA LEU A 150 -9.87 3.36 11.45
C LEU A 150 -10.03 2.29 10.37
N TYR A 151 -9.19 2.32 9.35
CA TYR A 151 -9.15 1.32 8.29
C TYR A 151 -8.20 0.17 8.64
N ASP A 152 -8.39 -0.98 8.01
CA ASP A 152 -7.46 -2.11 8.03
C ASP A 152 -6.44 -1.92 6.93
N GLU A 153 -5.16 -1.96 7.25
CA GLU A 153 -4.07 -1.66 6.32
C GLU A 153 -3.05 -2.79 6.28
N ILE A 154 -2.52 -3.05 5.09
CA ILE A 154 -1.28 -3.80 4.90
C ILE A 154 -0.23 -2.84 4.36
N VAL A 155 0.92 -2.85 5.01
CA VAL A 155 2.11 -2.11 4.58
C VAL A 155 3.14 -3.10 4.05
N TRP A 156 3.70 -2.79 2.89
CA TRP A 156 4.81 -3.50 2.30
C TRP A 156 5.99 -2.53 2.11
N ILE A 157 7.19 -2.92 2.52
CA ILE A 157 8.38 -2.07 2.44
C ILE A 157 9.01 -2.21 1.06
N TRP A 158 8.92 -1.16 0.27
CA TRP A 158 9.57 -1.10 -1.04
C TRP A 158 11.07 -0.85 -0.90
N ARG A 159 11.44 0.07 -0.02
CA ARG A 159 12.85 0.39 0.30
C ARG A 159 12.97 0.83 1.76
N GLY A 160 13.80 0.14 2.52
CA GLY A 160 14.10 0.43 3.93
C GLY A 160 15.58 0.73 4.12
N PRO A 161 16.11 0.89 5.34
CA PRO A 161 15.67 0.24 6.57
C PRO A 161 14.72 1.06 7.45
N GLY A 162 14.02 0.38 8.34
CA GLY A 162 13.14 1.03 9.29
C GLY A 162 12.76 0.17 10.49
N ARG A 163 11.86 0.68 11.32
CA ARG A 163 11.27 -0.03 12.45
C ARG A 163 9.78 0.19 12.53
N TYR A 164 9.07 -0.84 12.88
CA TYR A 164 7.67 -0.80 13.24
C TYR A 164 7.53 -0.86 14.76
N HIS A 165 7.00 0.21 15.34
CA HIS A 165 6.80 0.33 16.78
C HIS A 165 5.35 0.10 17.15
N LEU A 166 5.15 -0.71 18.14
CA LEU A 166 3.88 -1.04 18.80
C LEU A 166 4.01 -0.84 20.30
N ALA A 167 2.89 -0.86 21.02
CA ALA A 167 2.91 -0.80 22.48
C ALA A 167 3.69 -1.98 23.10
N GLU A 168 3.62 -3.16 22.46
CA GLU A 168 4.24 -4.40 22.95
C GLU A 168 5.72 -4.55 22.52
N GLY A 169 6.21 -3.74 21.61
CA GLY A 169 7.60 -3.88 21.15
C GLY A 169 7.89 -3.22 19.80
N VAL A 170 9.05 -3.58 19.28
CA VAL A 170 9.59 -3.01 18.03
C VAL A 170 10.02 -4.14 17.14
N GLU A 171 9.71 -4.06 15.85
CA GLU A 171 10.12 -5.01 14.82
C GLU A 171 10.93 -4.29 13.73
N GLU A 172 11.98 -4.93 13.22
CA GLU A 172 12.81 -4.37 12.16
C GLU A 172 12.11 -4.49 10.81
N LEU A 173 12.23 -3.44 10.00
CA LEU A 173 11.72 -3.37 8.65
C LEU A 173 12.88 -3.41 7.64
N VAL A 174 12.76 -4.30 6.66
CA VAL A 174 13.71 -4.46 5.56
C VAL A 174 12.96 -4.47 4.24
N ASP A 175 13.68 -4.31 3.13
CA ASP A 175 13.09 -4.38 1.79
C ASP A 175 12.30 -5.67 1.60
N GLY A 176 11.07 -5.56 1.12
CA GLY A 176 10.16 -6.67 0.89
C GLY A 176 9.40 -7.16 2.13
N ALA A 177 9.69 -6.66 3.33
CA ALA A 177 8.91 -6.98 4.52
C ALA A 177 7.48 -6.44 4.42
N ALA A 178 6.52 -7.16 4.98
CA ALA A 178 5.13 -6.74 5.04
C ALA A 178 4.51 -6.98 6.42
N PHE A 179 3.57 -6.15 6.79
CA PHE A 179 2.83 -6.28 8.04
C PHE A 179 1.44 -5.67 7.92
N ARG A 180 0.57 -6.08 8.82
CA ARG A 180 -0.80 -5.54 8.93
C ARG A 180 -0.91 -4.58 10.10
N ILE A 181 -1.62 -3.50 9.88
CA ILE A 181 -2.05 -2.54 10.90
C ILE A 181 -3.56 -2.65 11.05
N SER A 182 -4.00 -3.07 12.23
CA SER A 182 -5.42 -3.22 12.52
C SER A 182 -6.09 -1.86 12.75
N PRO A 183 -7.40 -1.72 12.50
CA PRO A 183 -8.13 -0.53 12.93
C PRO A 183 -7.88 -0.20 14.41
N ARG A 184 -7.59 1.07 14.71
CA ARG A 184 -7.30 1.61 16.05
C ARG A 184 -6.00 1.09 16.69
N GLU A 185 -5.16 0.40 15.96
CA GLU A 185 -3.85 -0.01 16.44
C GLU A 185 -2.90 1.18 16.46
N VAL A 186 -2.44 1.54 17.66
CA VAL A 186 -1.51 2.67 17.85
C VAL A 186 -0.11 2.23 17.46
N HIS A 187 0.50 2.95 16.53
CA HIS A 187 1.78 2.56 15.94
C HIS A 187 2.64 3.75 15.47
N ILE A 188 3.90 3.42 15.15
CA ILE A 188 4.83 4.29 14.42
C ILE A 188 5.55 3.47 13.36
N VAL A 189 5.76 4.04 12.20
CA VAL A 189 6.81 3.63 11.26
C VAL A 189 7.98 4.61 11.38
N GLU A 190 9.16 4.09 11.71
CA GLU A 190 10.41 4.85 11.82
C GLU A 190 11.31 4.52 10.62
N ASN A 191 11.88 5.55 10.02
CA ASN A 191 13.00 5.40 9.11
C ASN A 191 14.30 5.48 9.90
N THR A 192 15.10 4.42 9.88
CA THR A 192 16.36 4.33 10.61
C THR A 192 17.59 4.69 9.77
N SER A 193 17.39 5.05 8.48
CA SER A 193 18.49 5.52 7.64
C SER A 193 18.97 6.90 8.10
N SER A 194 20.20 7.26 7.76
CA SER A 194 20.78 8.57 8.09
C SER A 194 20.41 9.66 7.10
N ASP A 195 20.13 9.30 5.84
CA ASP A 195 20.07 10.22 4.70
C ASP A 195 19.10 9.80 3.57
N GLY A 196 18.52 8.60 3.66
CA GLY A 196 17.58 8.09 2.66
C GLY A 196 16.16 8.04 3.14
N GLU A 197 15.20 8.07 2.24
CA GLU A 197 13.79 7.83 2.57
C GLU A 197 13.51 6.34 2.72
N LEU A 198 12.71 5.97 3.72
CA LEU A 198 12.02 4.70 3.73
C LEU A 198 10.79 4.86 2.84
N ILE A 199 10.67 3.97 1.85
CA ILE A 199 9.55 3.96 0.90
C ILE A 199 8.70 2.73 1.16
N LEU A 200 7.42 2.95 1.38
CA LEU A 200 6.45 1.90 1.63
C LEU A 200 5.29 1.95 0.65
N LEU A 201 4.68 0.81 0.39
CA LEU A 201 3.39 0.68 -0.25
C LEU A 201 2.36 0.40 0.83
N GLY A 202 1.37 1.26 0.96
CA GLY A 202 0.23 1.04 1.84
C GLY A 202 -1.01 0.67 1.03
N ILE A 203 -1.73 -0.34 1.48
CA ILE A 203 -3.02 -0.73 0.93
C ILE A 203 -4.00 -0.88 2.07
N PHE A 204 -5.12 -0.15 2.03
CA PHE A 204 -6.09 -0.21 3.10
C PHE A 204 -7.53 -0.26 2.61
N THR A 205 -8.38 -0.83 3.43
CA THR A 205 -9.83 -0.96 3.22
C THR A 205 -10.58 -0.57 4.51
N PRO A 206 -11.74 0.11 4.41
CA PRO A 206 -12.37 0.67 3.20
C PRO A 206 -11.52 1.76 2.55
N ALA A 207 -11.77 2.02 1.25
CA ALA A 207 -11.09 3.10 0.53
C ALA A 207 -11.30 4.46 1.20
N GLY A 208 -10.29 5.33 1.07
CA GLY A 208 -10.33 6.67 1.69
C GLY A 208 -9.03 7.42 1.50
N SER A 209 -8.74 8.34 2.41
CA SER A 209 -7.51 9.14 2.39
C SER A 209 -6.46 8.56 3.34
N PRO A 210 -5.19 8.39 2.90
CA PRO A 210 -4.08 8.06 3.79
C PRO A 210 -3.84 9.09 4.90
N SER A 211 -4.34 10.32 4.72
CA SER A 211 -4.27 11.39 5.74
C SER A 211 -5.27 11.23 6.88
N ALA A 212 -6.20 10.25 6.82
CA ALA A 212 -7.18 10.00 7.87
C ALA A 212 -6.57 9.26 9.06
N ALA A 213 -5.55 9.86 9.66
CA ALA A 213 -4.85 9.37 10.84
C ALA A 213 -5.20 10.22 12.07
N TYR A 214 -5.33 9.58 13.22
CA TYR A 214 -5.64 10.20 14.49
C TYR A 214 -4.40 10.22 15.38
N LEU A 215 -3.94 11.42 15.75
CA LEU A 215 -2.81 11.58 16.65
C LEU A 215 -3.22 11.26 18.09
N MET A 216 -2.31 10.69 18.86
CA MET A 216 -2.52 10.52 20.29
C MET A 216 -2.60 11.88 20.99
N PRO A 217 -3.40 12.03 22.06
CA PRO A 217 -3.65 13.34 22.69
C PRO A 217 -2.41 14.08 23.17
N ASP A 218 -1.42 13.38 23.70
CA ASP A 218 -0.14 13.90 24.13
C ASP A 218 0.72 14.42 22.97
N VAL A 219 0.60 13.80 21.82
CA VAL A 219 1.26 14.23 20.58
C VAL A 219 0.44 15.35 19.91
N ALA A 220 -0.88 15.26 19.91
CA ALA A 220 -1.76 16.31 19.37
C ALA A 220 -1.55 17.65 20.11
N ALA A 221 -1.29 17.61 21.41
CA ALA A 221 -0.97 18.82 22.20
C ALA A 221 0.35 19.49 21.79
N SER A 222 1.30 18.75 21.20
CA SER A 222 2.57 19.30 20.71
C SER A 222 2.43 19.97 19.33
N TYR A 223 1.39 19.64 18.58
CA TYR A 223 1.00 20.37 17.39
C TYR A 223 -0.01 21.43 17.81
N ALA A 224 0.46 22.60 18.23
CA ALA A 224 -0.40 23.73 18.50
C ALA A 224 -1.23 24.02 17.23
N ILE A 225 -2.42 23.49 17.17
CA ILE A 225 -3.44 23.99 16.25
C ILE A 225 -3.74 25.39 16.77
N GLY A 226 -3.22 26.39 16.07
CA GLY A 226 -3.46 27.78 16.46
C GLY A 226 -4.97 27.98 16.65
N THR A 227 -5.35 28.23 17.87
CA THR A 227 -6.65 28.82 18.16
C THR A 227 -6.57 30.23 17.59
N ALA A 228 -7.23 30.43 16.41
CA ALA A 228 -7.51 31.74 15.91
C ALA A 228 -8.44 32.50 16.88
#